data_aa99979b34336338965d6ab7658c4a8d
#
_entry.id   aa99979b34336338965d6ab7658c4a8d
#
_cell.length_a   1.000
_cell.length_b   1.000
_cell.length_c   1.000
_cell.angle_alpha   90.00
_cell.angle_beta   90.00
_cell.angle_gamma   90.00
#
_symmetry.space_group_name_H-M   'P 1'
#
loop_
_entity.id
_entity.type
_entity.pdbx_description
1 polymer ?
#
loop_
_entity_poly.entity_id
_entity_poly.type
_entity_poly.pdbx_seq_one_letter_code
_entity_poly.pdbx_strand_id
1 'polypeptide(L)'
;MKKLFLPLLAAVLAVSACGILSSETREERVVREAKEAQMVRQGLETGNFTIDIDRMYPLRGSSKMVSNYSIKVKDGVLISHLPFIGQAWRVPYGGGHALTFDAPIVNYTVTQPRTDGYEIRIYVKTDEDEHLYRLTVFDNGRASLDVQSQNRERISYTGEMDFYSKEEK
;
A
#
# COMPACT_ATOMS: atom_id res chain seq x y z
N MET A 1 -14.36 64.49 -39.66
CA MET A 1 -13.18 64.14 -38.89
C MET A 1 -13.60 63.30 -37.70
N LYS A 2 -13.88 62.08 -37.97
CA LYS A 2 -14.41 61.07 -37.02
C LYS A 2 -13.81 59.75 -37.37
N LYS A 3 -13.52 58.89 -36.37
CA LYS A 3 -13.10 57.48 -36.52
C LYS A 3 -11.61 57.18 -36.49
N LEU A 4 -11.01 57.22 -35.31
CA LEU A 4 -9.78 56.45 -35.08
C LEU A 4 -9.51 56.15 -33.58
N PHE A 5 -10.51 55.64 -32.84
CA PHE A 5 -10.32 55.31 -31.42
C PHE A 5 -10.94 53.95 -31.02
N LEU A 6 -11.08 52.99 -31.95
CA LEU A 6 -11.78 51.74 -31.59
C LEU A 6 -10.98 50.43 -31.82
N PRO A 7 -9.68 50.37 -31.97
CA PRO A 7 -9.02 49.06 -31.89
C PRO A 7 -8.05 48.88 -30.71
N LEU A 8 -8.08 49.71 -29.67
CA LEU A 8 -7.14 49.57 -28.57
C LEU A 8 -7.73 48.89 -27.31
N LEU A 9 -8.97 48.45 -27.31
CA LEU A 9 -9.63 47.82 -26.16
C LEU A 9 -9.77 46.29 -26.27
N ALA A 10 -9.33 45.68 -27.36
CA ALA A 10 -9.46 44.23 -27.60
C ALA A 10 -8.19 43.43 -27.28
N ALA A 11 -7.10 44.07 -26.87
CA ALA A 11 -5.81 43.37 -26.64
C ALA A 11 -5.46 43.06 -25.17
N VAL A 12 -6.35 43.34 -24.20
CA VAL A 12 -6.06 43.18 -22.77
C VAL A 12 -6.72 41.93 -22.15
N LEU A 13 -7.53 41.17 -22.89
CA LEU A 13 -8.24 39.99 -22.34
C LEU A 13 -7.61 38.61 -22.67
N ALA A 14 -6.41 38.55 -23.22
CA ALA A 14 -5.81 37.30 -23.67
C ALA A 14 -4.63 36.79 -22.79
N VAL A 15 -4.44 37.29 -21.56
CA VAL A 15 -3.29 36.86 -20.71
C VAL A 15 -3.73 36.26 -19.37
N SER A 16 -4.95 35.74 -19.26
CA SER A 16 -5.43 35.12 -18.00
C SER A 16 -5.75 33.63 -18.13
N ALA A 17 -5.05 32.90 -18.98
CA ALA A 17 -5.16 31.44 -19.07
C ALA A 17 -3.79 30.74 -18.96
N CYS A 18 -2.89 31.26 -18.10
CA CYS A 18 -1.77 30.46 -17.64
C CYS A 18 -2.24 29.65 -16.45
N GLY A 19 -2.40 28.33 -16.68
CA GLY A 19 -2.89 27.36 -15.72
C GLY A 19 -2.24 27.52 -14.37
N ILE A 20 -3.07 27.67 -13.37
CA ILE A 20 -2.71 27.47 -11.97
C ILE A 20 -2.39 25.98 -11.84
N LEU A 21 -1.16 25.58 -12.13
CA LEU A 21 -0.54 24.46 -11.48
C LEU A 21 -0.40 24.92 -10.01
N SER A 22 -1.42 24.62 -9.21
CA SER A 22 -1.40 24.85 -7.77
C SER A 22 -0.28 23.96 -7.22
N SER A 23 0.92 24.51 -7.12
CA SER A 23 1.97 23.92 -6.30
C SER A 23 1.42 23.90 -4.88
N GLU A 24 1.22 22.70 -4.35
CA GLU A 24 0.82 22.46 -2.97
C GLU A 24 1.66 23.36 -2.04
N THR A 25 1.02 24.15 -1.22
CA THR A 25 1.71 25.01 -0.27
C THR A 25 2.38 24.15 0.81
N ARG A 26 3.40 24.68 1.46
CA ARG A 26 4.07 23.98 2.57
C ARG A 26 3.09 23.59 3.69
N GLU A 27 2.11 24.43 3.95
CA GLU A 27 1.09 24.20 4.98
C GLU A 27 0.14 23.07 4.58
N GLU A 28 -0.34 23.06 3.34
CA GLU A 28 -1.19 21.99 2.81
C GLU A 28 -0.49 20.64 2.86
N ARG A 29 0.81 20.61 2.51
CA ARG A 29 1.63 19.41 2.58
C ARG A 29 1.74 18.87 4.02
N VAL A 30 2.03 19.73 5.00
CA VAL A 30 2.13 19.31 6.42
C VAL A 30 0.80 18.75 6.92
N VAL A 31 -0.32 19.38 6.56
CA VAL A 31 -1.66 18.88 6.94
C VAL A 31 -1.96 17.53 6.29
N ARG A 32 -1.60 17.35 5.03
CA ARG A 32 -1.79 16.08 4.33
C ARG A 32 -0.95 14.96 4.95
N GLU A 33 0.35 15.21 5.18
CA GLU A 33 1.25 14.24 5.81
C GLU A 33 0.76 13.83 7.21
N ALA A 34 0.28 14.78 8.00
CA ALA A 34 -0.28 14.49 9.32
C ALA A 34 -1.57 13.64 9.23
N LYS A 35 -2.41 13.89 8.24
CA LYS A 35 -3.62 13.11 7.99
C LYS A 35 -3.29 11.67 7.55
N GLU A 36 -2.32 11.50 6.65
CA GLU A 36 -1.84 10.18 6.22
C GLU A 36 -1.30 9.38 7.42
N ALA A 37 -0.44 9.97 8.24
CA ALA A 37 0.09 9.35 9.45
C ALA A 37 -1.02 8.94 10.44
N GLN A 38 -2.06 9.75 10.58
CA GLN A 38 -3.22 9.42 11.42
C GLN A 38 -3.99 8.23 10.84
N MET A 39 -4.21 8.18 9.53
CA MET A 39 -4.90 7.07 8.87
C MET A 39 -4.10 5.75 8.99
N VAL A 40 -2.77 5.82 8.82
CA VAL A 40 -1.89 4.66 9.05
C VAL A 40 -2.08 4.14 10.47
N ARG A 41 -1.90 5.00 11.46
CA ARG A 41 -2.07 4.62 12.88
C ARG A 41 -3.41 3.96 13.13
N GLN A 42 -4.49 4.61 12.71
CA GLN A 42 -5.84 4.12 12.95
C GLN A 42 -6.08 2.76 12.29
N GLY A 43 -5.65 2.58 11.02
CA GLY A 43 -5.77 1.30 10.32
C GLY A 43 -5.04 0.17 11.03
N LEU A 44 -3.80 0.44 11.47
CA LEU A 44 -2.98 -0.55 12.17
C LEU A 44 -3.51 -0.88 13.58
N GLU A 45 -3.95 0.10 14.35
CA GLU A 45 -4.51 -0.09 15.70
C GLU A 45 -5.84 -0.84 15.66
N THR A 46 -6.69 -0.57 14.66
CA THR A 46 -7.97 -1.27 14.50
C THR A 46 -7.84 -2.62 13.82
N GLY A 47 -6.69 -2.91 13.20
CA GLY A 47 -6.52 -4.12 12.39
C GLY A 47 -7.40 -4.14 11.15
N ASN A 48 -7.66 -2.95 10.55
CA ASN A 48 -8.43 -2.80 9.33
C ASN A 48 -7.65 -1.95 8.33
N PHE A 49 -6.94 -2.59 7.42
CA PHE A 49 -6.13 -1.92 6.40
C PHE A 49 -5.88 -2.81 5.18
N THR A 50 -5.49 -2.17 4.09
CA THR A 50 -5.05 -2.84 2.86
C THR A 50 -3.66 -2.31 2.48
N ILE A 51 -2.77 -3.19 2.07
CA ILE A 51 -1.47 -2.85 1.46
C ILE A 51 -1.50 -3.36 0.04
N ASP A 52 -1.44 -2.45 -0.91
CA ASP A 52 -1.25 -2.76 -2.33
C ASP A 52 0.22 -3.00 -2.63
N ILE A 53 0.51 -4.08 -3.34
CA ILE A 53 1.88 -4.53 -3.62
C ILE A 53 2.28 -4.09 -5.02
N ASP A 54 3.41 -3.40 -5.10
CA ASP A 54 4.00 -2.88 -6.34
C ASP A 54 5.21 -3.69 -6.83
N ARG A 55 5.92 -4.35 -5.90
CA ARG A 55 7.13 -5.10 -6.23
C ARG A 55 7.33 -6.31 -5.33
N MET A 56 7.82 -7.39 -5.91
CA MET A 56 8.26 -8.58 -5.17
C MET A 56 9.76 -8.81 -5.28
N TYR A 57 10.33 -9.39 -4.24
CA TYR A 57 11.74 -9.73 -4.09
C TYR A 57 11.86 -11.20 -3.73
N PRO A 58 11.96 -12.10 -4.72
CA PRO A 58 12.21 -13.51 -4.47
C PRO A 58 13.56 -13.70 -3.77
N LEU A 59 13.71 -14.76 -2.99
CA LEU A 59 14.99 -15.09 -2.33
C LEU A 59 16.11 -15.29 -3.36
N ARG A 60 15.76 -15.77 -4.55
CA ARG A 60 16.69 -15.98 -5.68
C ARG A 60 16.17 -15.29 -6.93
N GLY A 61 17.07 -14.59 -7.62
CA GLY A 61 16.75 -13.85 -8.84
C GLY A 61 16.54 -12.37 -8.61
N SER A 62 16.09 -11.68 -9.65
CA SER A 62 15.86 -10.23 -9.61
C SER A 62 14.48 -9.88 -9.08
N SER A 63 14.34 -8.69 -8.51
CA SER A 63 13.04 -8.13 -8.14
C SER A 63 12.17 -7.94 -9.38
N LYS A 64 10.86 -8.02 -9.21
CA LYS A 64 9.87 -7.85 -10.28
C LYS A 64 8.79 -6.88 -9.85
N MET A 65 8.41 -5.98 -10.75
CA MET A 65 7.20 -5.18 -10.59
C MET A 65 5.98 -6.08 -10.76
N VAL A 66 4.98 -5.86 -9.94
CA VAL A 66 3.72 -6.59 -9.95
C VAL A 66 2.55 -5.61 -9.80
N SER A 67 1.37 -6.02 -10.18
CA SER A 67 0.14 -5.22 -10.06
C SER A 67 -1.05 -6.11 -9.74
N ASN A 68 -2.07 -5.54 -9.11
CA ASN A 68 -3.28 -6.25 -8.68
C ASN A 68 -3.01 -7.31 -7.61
N TYR A 69 -2.02 -7.09 -6.75
CA TYR A 69 -1.73 -7.91 -5.60
C TYR A 69 -1.81 -7.08 -4.33
N SER A 70 -2.36 -7.66 -3.29
CA SER A 70 -2.52 -6.97 -2.01
C SER A 70 -2.60 -7.94 -0.84
N ILE A 71 -2.42 -7.40 0.36
CA ILE A 71 -2.87 -8.01 1.60
C ILE A 71 -3.92 -7.10 2.24
N LYS A 72 -4.97 -7.69 2.77
CA LYS A 72 -6.01 -6.98 3.51
C LYS A 72 -6.19 -7.63 4.87
N VAL A 73 -6.16 -6.82 5.91
CA VAL A 73 -6.56 -7.22 7.26
C VAL A 73 -7.93 -6.61 7.51
N LYS A 74 -8.89 -7.44 7.85
CA LYS A 74 -10.26 -7.01 8.17
C LYS A 74 -10.92 -7.99 9.14
N ASP A 75 -11.52 -7.45 10.21
CA ASP A 75 -12.33 -8.22 11.18
C ASP A 75 -11.61 -9.47 11.72
N GLY A 76 -10.29 -9.37 11.95
CA GLY A 76 -9.48 -10.48 12.45
C GLY A 76 -9.12 -11.55 11.39
N VAL A 77 -9.36 -11.28 10.12
CA VAL A 77 -9.00 -12.15 9.00
C VAL A 77 -7.90 -11.48 8.16
N LEU A 78 -6.90 -12.26 7.77
CA LEU A 78 -5.93 -11.89 6.74
C LEU A 78 -6.39 -12.44 5.39
N ILE A 79 -6.68 -11.56 4.46
CA ILE A 79 -6.93 -11.87 3.04
C ILE A 79 -5.62 -11.59 2.31
N SER A 80 -4.96 -12.65 1.85
CA SER A 80 -3.69 -12.56 1.14
C SER A 80 -3.89 -12.87 -0.32
N HIS A 81 -3.48 -11.97 -1.20
CA HIS A 81 -3.41 -12.19 -2.63
C HIS A 81 -2.03 -11.75 -3.12
N LEU A 82 -1.03 -12.64 -2.96
CA LEU A 82 0.36 -12.33 -3.28
C LEU A 82 0.93 -13.31 -4.31
N PRO A 83 1.73 -12.83 -5.27
CA PRO A 83 2.45 -13.70 -6.20
C PRO A 83 3.61 -14.37 -5.45
N PHE A 84 3.92 -15.59 -5.76
CA PHE A 84 5.05 -16.31 -5.17
C PHE A 84 5.97 -16.84 -6.27
N ILE A 85 7.27 -16.58 -6.11
CA ILE A 85 8.36 -17.19 -6.89
C ILE A 85 9.40 -17.70 -5.91
N GLY A 86 9.60 -19.01 -5.89
CA GLY A 86 10.53 -19.67 -4.99
C GLY A 86 10.31 -21.18 -4.97
N GLN A 87 11.05 -21.87 -4.12
CA GLN A 87 10.87 -23.30 -3.88
C GLN A 87 9.77 -23.51 -2.84
N ALA A 88 8.95 -24.52 -3.07
CA ALA A 88 8.02 -25.04 -2.09
C ALA A 88 8.40 -26.50 -1.81
N TRP A 89 8.55 -26.86 -0.52
CA TRP A 89 8.90 -28.22 -0.10
C TRP A 89 7.66 -29.13 0.00
N ARG A 90 6.49 -28.53 0.17
CA ARG A 90 5.19 -29.16 0.02
C ARG A 90 4.39 -28.39 -1.02
N VAL A 91 3.93 -29.10 -2.05
CA VAL A 91 3.02 -28.52 -3.05
C VAL A 91 1.60 -28.73 -2.54
N PRO A 92 0.80 -27.66 -2.39
CA PRO A 92 -0.60 -27.79 -2.02
C PRO A 92 -1.39 -28.64 -3.01
N TYR A 93 -2.38 -29.36 -2.52
CA TYR A 93 -3.34 -30.07 -3.36
C TYR A 93 -4.09 -29.04 -4.22
N GLY A 94 -3.84 -29.05 -5.56
CA GLY A 94 -4.41 -28.04 -6.47
C GLY A 94 -3.39 -27.13 -7.17
N GLY A 95 -2.10 -27.22 -6.85
CA GLY A 95 -1.02 -26.64 -7.66
C GLY A 95 -0.86 -25.12 -7.58
N GLY A 96 -1.25 -24.49 -6.50
CA GLY A 96 -1.09 -23.04 -6.33
C GLY A 96 0.34 -22.61 -6.00
N HIS A 97 0.96 -21.81 -6.87
CA HIS A 97 2.25 -21.15 -6.59
C HIS A 97 2.09 -19.79 -5.86
N ALA A 98 0.86 -19.35 -5.62
CA ALA A 98 0.56 -18.07 -5.01
C ALA A 98 0.34 -18.18 -3.49
N LEU A 99 0.58 -17.09 -2.79
CA LEU A 99 0.16 -16.89 -1.39
C LEU A 99 -1.24 -16.25 -1.41
N THR A 100 -2.22 -17.02 -1.94
CA THR A 100 -3.61 -16.54 -2.08
C THR A 100 -4.51 -17.40 -1.20
N PHE A 101 -4.99 -16.78 -0.12
CA PHE A 101 -5.86 -17.41 0.85
C PHE A 101 -6.51 -16.37 1.76
N ASP A 102 -7.59 -16.77 2.42
CA ASP A 102 -8.22 -16.05 3.51
C ASP A 102 -8.07 -16.92 4.76
N ALA A 103 -7.51 -16.35 5.82
CA ALA A 103 -7.28 -17.09 7.05
C ALA A 103 -7.51 -16.23 8.30
N PRO A 104 -8.10 -16.80 9.36
CA PRO A 104 -8.21 -16.12 10.64
C PRO A 104 -6.81 -15.83 11.21
N ILE A 105 -6.66 -14.62 11.76
CA ILE A 105 -5.40 -14.21 12.39
C ILE A 105 -5.32 -14.88 13.77
N VAL A 106 -4.26 -15.64 13.98
CA VAL A 106 -3.98 -16.30 15.27
C VAL A 106 -3.30 -15.33 16.24
N ASN A 107 -2.37 -14.52 15.72
CA ASN A 107 -1.68 -13.49 16.50
C ASN A 107 -1.44 -12.25 15.67
N TYR A 108 -1.73 -11.07 16.26
CA TYR A 108 -1.52 -9.75 15.68
C TYR A 108 -0.82 -8.87 16.69
N THR A 109 0.32 -8.31 16.31
CA THR A 109 1.10 -7.45 17.19
C THR A 109 1.55 -6.22 16.41
N VAL A 110 1.30 -5.03 16.96
CA VAL A 110 1.80 -3.75 16.45
C VAL A 110 2.78 -3.18 17.46
N THR A 111 3.93 -2.76 16.99
CA THR A 111 4.95 -2.05 17.77
C THR A 111 5.41 -0.83 17.01
N GLN A 112 5.78 0.23 17.73
CA GLN A 112 6.33 1.45 17.15
C GLN A 112 7.77 1.63 17.62
N PRO A 113 8.75 0.91 17.02
CA PRO A 113 10.15 1.03 17.42
C PRO A 113 10.81 2.31 16.92
N ARG A 114 10.16 3.02 15.99
CA ARG A 114 10.62 4.27 15.34
C ARG A 114 9.56 5.34 15.47
N THR A 115 9.99 6.60 15.36
CA THR A 115 9.06 7.74 15.40
C THR A 115 8.23 7.90 14.13
N ASP A 116 8.67 7.33 13.01
CA ASP A 116 8.11 7.47 11.66
C ASP A 116 7.58 6.16 11.06
N GLY A 117 7.40 5.12 11.89
CA GLY A 117 6.96 3.84 11.36
C GLY A 117 6.63 2.79 12.42
N TYR A 118 5.88 1.80 11.98
CA TYR A 118 5.33 0.70 12.77
C TYR A 118 5.86 -0.63 12.27
N GLU A 119 6.11 -1.56 13.19
CA GLU A 119 6.35 -2.96 12.88
C GLU A 119 5.12 -3.78 13.29
N ILE A 120 4.61 -4.55 12.34
CA ILE A 120 3.44 -5.41 12.52
C ILE A 120 3.85 -6.85 12.28
N ARG A 121 3.40 -7.76 13.15
CA ARG A 121 3.56 -9.20 12.97
C ARG A 121 2.19 -9.83 12.96
N ILE A 122 1.90 -10.57 11.89
CA ILE A 122 0.65 -11.30 11.71
C ILE A 122 1.01 -12.78 11.53
N TYR A 123 0.49 -13.61 12.41
CA TYR A 123 0.64 -15.05 12.30
C TYR A 123 -0.70 -15.66 11.94
N VAL A 124 -0.70 -16.43 10.86
CA VAL A 124 -1.87 -17.16 10.38
C VAL A 124 -1.54 -18.62 10.15
N LYS A 125 -2.55 -19.46 10.30
CA LYS A 125 -2.48 -20.87 10.02
C LYS A 125 -3.58 -21.25 9.06
N THR A 126 -3.21 -21.85 7.94
CA THR A 126 -4.11 -22.46 6.97
C THR A 126 -4.06 -23.98 7.12
N ASP A 127 -4.92 -24.69 6.41
CA ASP A 127 -4.89 -26.17 6.38
C ASP A 127 -3.61 -26.71 5.74
N GLU A 128 -2.92 -25.90 4.92
CA GLU A 128 -1.75 -26.30 4.13
C GLU A 128 -0.43 -25.84 4.71
N ASP A 129 -0.40 -24.68 5.39
CA ASP A 129 0.86 -24.06 5.82
C ASP A 129 0.64 -23.07 6.96
N GLU A 130 1.73 -22.71 7.63
CA GLU A 130 1.79 -21.65 8.63
C GLU A 130 2.61 -20.49 8.09
N HIS A 131 2.08 -19.27 8.25
CA HIS A 131 2.69 -18.08 7.69
C HIS A 131 2.90 -17.01 8.76
N LEU A 132 4.08 -16.41 8.73
CA LEU A 132 4.42 -15.22 9.50
C LEU A 132 4.66 -14.06 8.53
N TYR A 133 3.77 -13.07 8.59
CA TYR A 133 3.87 -11.80 7.89
C TYR A 133 4.52 -10.77 8.81
N ARG A 134 5.61 -10.19 8.39
CA ARG A 134 6.28 -9.07 9.07
C ARG A 134 6.18 -7.86 8.18
N LEU A 135 5.44 -6.85 8.63
CA LEU A 135 5.28 -5.59 7.92
C LEU A 135 6.03 -4.50 8.64
N THR A 136 6.64 -3.61 7.87
CA THR A 136 7.04 -2.29 8.33
C THR A 136 6.22 -1.29 7.52
N VAL A 137 5.44 -0.46 8.20
CA VAL A 137 4.61 0.58 7.57
C VAL A 137 5.06 1.93 8.09
N PHE A 138 5.37 2.85 7.18
CA PHE A 138 5.77 4.21 7.50
C PHE A 138 4.56 5.15 7.56
N ASP A 139 4.73 6.31 8.20
CA ASP A 139 3.68 7.32 8.35
C ASP A 139 3.11 7.83 7.01
N ASN A 140 3.89 7.75 5.93
CA ASN A 140 3.47 8.08 4.57
C ASN A 140 2.79 6.92 3.82
N GLY A 141 2.46 5.83 4.51
CA GLY A 141 1.80 4.65 3.94
C GLY A 141 2.71 3.68 3.20
N ARG A 142 3.97 4.02 2.95
CA ARG A 142 4.90 3.06 2.34
C ARG A 142 5.08 1.84 3.22
N ALA A 143 5.07 0.67 2.62
CA ALA A 143 5.14 -0.59 3.33
C ALA A 143 6.21 -1.52 2.75
N SER A 144 6.83 -2.26 3.66
CA SER A 144 7.69 -3.40 3.35
C SER A 144 7.12 -4.63 4.04
N LEU A 145 6.94 -5.69 3.29
CA LEU A 145 6.36 -6.94 3.76
C LEU A 145 7.34 -8.09 3.55
N ASP A 146 7.48 -8.91 4.55
CA ASP A 146 8.28 -10.10 4.57
C ASP A 146 7.42 -11.28 4.98
N VAL A 147 7.30 -12.27 4.10
CA VAL A 147 6.49 -13.46 4.33
C VAL A 147 7.40 -14.68 4.50
N GLN A 148 7.29 -15.29 5.66
CA GLN A 148 7.94 -16.55 5.99
C GLN A 148 6.89 -17.63 6.17
N SER A 149 6.96 -18.65 5.33
CA SER A 149 6.11 -19.84 5.39
C SER A 149 6.91 -21.03 5.89
N GLN A 150 6.23 -22.01 6.47
CA GLN A 150 6.91 -23.22 6.96
C GLN A 150 7.37 -24.12 5.80
N ASN A 151 6.56 -24.20 4.74
CA ASN A 151 6.77 -25.12 3.61
C ASN A 151 7.24 -24.42 2.33
N ARG A 152 7.65 -23.13 2.38
CA ARG A 152 8.09 -22.34 1.22
C ARG A 152 9.29 -21.46 1.55
N GLU A 153 10.06 -21.10 0.53
CA GLU A 153 11.08 -20.07 0.66
C GLU A 153 10.46 -18.74 1.10
N ARG A 154 11.25 -17.97 1.87
CA ARG A 154 10.91 -16.61 2.25
C ARG A 154 10.83 -15.72 1.01
N ILE A 155 9.90 -14.79 1.00
CA ILE A 155 9.75 -13.79 -0.04
C ILE A 155 9.40 -12.45 0.58
N SER A 156 9.89 -11.36 -0.03
CA SER A 156 9.63 -10.01 0.44
C SER A 156 8.94 -9.20 -0.63
N TYR A 157 8.23 -8.14 -0.22
CA TYR A 157 7.48 -7.25 -1.09
C TYR A 157 7.63 -5.81 -0.61
N THR A 158 7.39 -4.88 -1.53
CA THR A 158 7.11 -3.49 -1.21
C THR A 158 5.75 -3.09 -1.76
N GLY A 159 5.19 -2.03 -1.17
CA GLY A 159 3.89 -1.52 -1.55
C GLY A 159 3.50 -0.30 -0.75
N GLU A 160 2.25 0.06 -0.83
CA GLU A 160 1.70 1.23 -0.13
C GLU A 160 0.34 0.89 0.50
N MET A 161 0.05 1.53 1.64
CA MET A 161 -1.25 1.42 2.28
C MET A 161 -2.29 2.15 1.44
N ASP A 162 -3.38 1.46 1.12
CA ASP A 162 -4.51 2.08 0.45
C ASP A 162 -5.35 2.88 1.46
N PHE A 163 -5.32 4.20 1.33
CA PHE A 163 -6.12 5.12 2.14
C PHE A 163 -7.54 5.35 1.60
N TYR A 164 -7.84 4.84 0.41
CA TYR A 164 -9.04 5.20 -0.34
C TYR A 164 -9.91 4.00 -0.72
N SER A 165 -9.56 2.78 -0.27
CA SER A 165 -10.42 1.64 -0.56
C SER A 165 -11.78 1.91 0.08
N LYS A 166 -12.75 2.26 -0.79
CA LYS A 166 -14.14 2.39 -0.42
C LYS A 166 -14.55 1.06 0.20
N GLU A 167 -15.10 1.12 1.40
CA GLU A 167 -15.86 0.00 1.93
C GLU A 167 -16.86 -0.43 0.86
N GLU A 168 -16.62 -1.54 0.19
CA GLU A 168 -17.65 -2.19 -0.61
C GLU A 168 -18.75 -2.59 0.37
N LYS A 169 -19.90 -1.89 0.23
CA LYS A 169 -21.13 -2.17 0.96
C LYS A 169 -21.73 -3.48 0.49
#